data_a74b7602a5d94b4b5629c275a73570a5
#
_entry.id   a74b7602a5d94b4b5629c275a73570a5
#
_cell.length_a   1.000
_cell.length_b   1.000
_cell.length_c   1.000
_cell.angle_alpha   90.00
_cell.angle_beta   90.00
_cell.angle_gamma   90.00
#
_symmetry.space_group_name_H-M   'P 1'
#
loop_
_entity.id
_entity.type
_entity.pdbx_description
1 polymer ?
#
loop_
_entity_poly.entity_id
_entity_poly.type
_entity_poly.pdbx_seq_one_letter_code
_entity_poly.pdbx_strand_id
1 'polypeptide(L)'
;MESKFKFAADAVLRGKAYPALAQWSATPFSDEWRQFGYCWPYTVPCELHEHCVTHDFAFDIDTVSHIQGTDYFYTIGLGFFDFNIDYFDLVPEQVFQQGLTVLFYYHEGDNPARIKQRLDQLCYLHGLDIDCYLFVSGNTAADKIKNFAWFPDHELLYWHRNQAVPATPIHWDHRPYRFTILNRSHKWWRATVMADLDRHGVLDVSQWSYNTNVTVGDDPADNPIEIDSLELRDDVEQFMARGPYCCDDLTADQHNDHHLHVPEHYTYSYCHIVIETHFDTDQSGGAFLTEKTFKPIKHGQPFVIVGAPGTLQALRDLGYRTFDQVIDNSYDLELNNTRRWQLARNAIIDIQRQDPDAWLRICREDIIHNQQHFLATKRDRLNTLYDKLLHQLATT
;
A
#
# COMPACT_ATOMS: atom_id res chain seq x y z
N MET A 1 -1.89 31.66 3.77
CA MET A 1 -1.72 31.23 2.36
C MET A 1 -2.30 29.83 2.28
N GLU A 2 -3.05 29.51 1.25
CA GLU A 2 -3.55 28.16 1.04
C GLU A 2 -2.35 27.24 0.73
N SER A 3 -2.29 26.05 1.34
CA SER A 3 -1.23 25.06 1.11
C SER A 3 -1.21 24.66 -0.37
N LYS A 4 -0.03 24.66 -1.00
CA LYS A 4 0.09 24.51 -2.43
C LYS A 4 1.41 23.83 -2.79
N PHE A 5 1.34 22.68 -3.47
CA PHE A 5 2.53 22.07 -4.05
C PHE A 5 3.04 22.88 -5.25
N LYS A 6 4.35 22.97 -5.40
CA LYS A 6 5.00 23.52 -6.58
C LYS A 6 5.96 22.49 -7.16
N PHE A 7 5.65 22.02 -8.36
CA PHE A 7 6.39 20.97 -9.03
C PHE A 7 7.26 21.53 -10.15
N ALA A 8 8.53 21.15 -10.15
CA ALA A 8 9.45 21.38 -11.26
C ALA A 8 9.45 20.19 -12.20
N ALA A 9 9.37 20.40 -13.49
CA ALA A 9 9.34 19.37 -14.50
C ALA A 9 10.35 19.63 -15.62
N ASP A 10 10.83 18.57 -16.27
CA ASP A 10 11.58 18.68 -17.51
C ASP A 10 10.70 19.08 -18.68
N ALA A 11 11.21 19.90 -19.59
CA ALA A 11 10.52 20.21 -20.85
C ALA A 11 10.41 18.98 -21.78
N VAL A 12 11.26 17.98 -21.57
CA VAL A 12 11.38 16.78 -22.43
C VAL A 12 11.55 15.55 -21.57
N LEU A 13 10.64 14.58 -21.66
CA LEU A 13 10.81 13.25 -21.09
C LEU A 13 11.45 12.34 -22.14
N ARG A 14 12.73 11.99 -21.99
CA ARG A 14 13.44 11.03 -22.82
C ARG A 14 13.24 11.21 -24.33
N GLY A 15 13.33 12.46 -24.84
CA GLY A 15 13.22 12.78 -26.24
C GLY A 15 11.79 12.88 -26.79
N LYS A 16 10.77 12.75 -25.97
CA LYS A 16 9.37 13.10 -26.33
C LYS A 16 9.01 14.42 -25.65
N ALA A 17 8.53 15.38 -26.46
CA ALA A 17 7.95 16.60 -25.92
C ALA A 17 6.71 16.25 -25.05
N TYR A 18 6.62 16.79 -23.85
CA TYR A 18 5.38 16.74 -23.10
C TYR A 18 4.27 17.41 -23.92
N PRO A 19 3.07 16.85 -23.96
CA PRO A 19 1.92 17.67 -24.29
C PRO A 19 1.90 18.85 -23.32
N ALA A 20 1.49 20.02 -23.80
CA ALA A 20 1.50 21.24 -22.99
C ALA A 20 0.94 20.94 -21.59
N LEU A 21 1.58 21.44 -20.54
CA LEU A 21 1.22 21.16 -19.12
C LEU A 21 -0.28 21.29 -18.83
N ALA A 22 -0.98 22.16 -19.56
CA ALA A 22 -2.45 22.30 -19.50
C ALA A 22 -3.23 21.07 -19.99
N GLN A 23 -2.65 20.20 -20.83
CA GLN A 23 -3.30 18.96 -21.27
C GLN A 23 -3.12 17.83 -20.25
N TRP A 24 -2.14 17.93 -19.37
CA TRP A 24 -1.89 16.96 -18.31
C TRP A 24 -2.92 17.04 -17.19
N SER A 25 -3.42 18.25 -16.87
CA SER A 25 -4.49 18.43 -15.90
C SER A 25 -5.82 17.82 -16.35
N ALA A 26 -6.00 17.59 -17.66
CA ALA A 26 -7.25 17.09 -18.22
C ALA A 26 -7.27 15.56 -18.47
N THR A 27 -6.09 14.88 -18.55
CA THR A 27 -6.01 13.43 -18.83
C THR A 27 -4.84 12.80 -18.07
N PRO A 28 -4.97 12.55 -16.79
CA PRO A 28 -3.86 12.13 -15.92
C PRO A 28 -3.28 10.74 -16.23
N PHE A 29 -3.91 9.89 -17.01
CA PHE A 29 -3.39 8.57 -17.40
C PHE A 29 -3.78 8.24 -18.85
N SER A 30 -2.99 8.75 -19.81
CA SER A 30 -3.09 8.25 -21.18
C SER A 30 -2.59 6.81 -21.26
N ASP A 31 -3.07 6.04 -22.27
CA ASP A 31 -2.58 4.67 -22.53
C ASP A 31 -1.07 4.63 -22.78
N GLU A 32 -0.44 5.73 -23.20
CA GLU A 32 1.01 5.86 -23.29
C GLU A 32 1.71 5.75 -21.93
N TRP A 33 1.12 6.25 -20.86
CA TRP A 33 1.58 6.10 -19.49
C TRP A 33 1.58 4.64 -19.03
N ARG A 34 0.54 3.90 -19.34
CA ARG A 34 0.42 2.47 -19.02
C ARG A 34 1.46 1.63 -19.79
N GLN A 35 1.89 2.08 -20.99
CA GLN A 35 2.93 1.40 -21.78
C GLN A 35 4.33 1.58 -21.24
N PHE A 36 4.61 2.63 -20.45
CA PHE A 36 5.93 2.83 -19.84
C PHE A 36 6.16 1.95 -18.62
N GLY A 37 5.17 1.19 -18.18
CA GLY A 37 5.29 0.18 -17.13
C GLY A 37 5.67 0.78 -15.77
N TYR A 38 5.18 0.19 -14.72
CA TYR A 38 5.44 0.51 -13.31
C TYR A 38 6.92 0.50 -12.88
N CYS A 39 7.85 0.42 -13.80
CA CYS A 39 9.22 0.01 -13.55
C CYS A 39 10.29 1.10 -13.71
N TRP A 40 9.93 2.31 -14.11
CA TRP A 40 10.95 3.31 -14.43
C TRP A 40 10.76 4.59 -13.63
N PRO A 41 11.87 5.18 -13.14
CA PRO A 41 11.80 6.52 -12.60
C PRO A 41 11.29 7.47 -13.69
N TYR A 42 10.31 8.27 -13.35
CA TYR A 42 9.72 9.28 -14.25
C TYR A 42 9.58 10.60 -13.53
N THR A 43 9.84 11.63 -14.27
CA THR A 43 9.65 13.00 -13.78
C THR A 43 8.22 13.43 -14.08
N VAL A 44 7.61 14.15 -13.20
CA VAL A 44 6.24 14.64 -13.20
C VAL A 44 5.40 14.42 -14.47
N PRO A 45 4.12 14.07 -14.36
CA PRO A 45 3.39 13.91 -13.12
C PRO A 45 3.60 12.52 -12.53
N CYS A 46 3.80 12.46 -11.24
CA CYS A 46 3.74 11.24 -10.45
C CYS A 46 2.34 11.09 -9.84
N GLU A 47 2.11 9.99 -9.13
CA GLU A 47 0.84 9.74 -8.43
C GLU A 47 0.45 10.90 -7.50
N LEU A 48 1.42 11.57 -6.90
CA LEU A 48 1.17 12.75 -6.05
C LEU A 48 0.43 13.87 -6.78
N HIS A 49 0.82 14.16 -8.03
CA HIS A 49 0.11 15.13 -8.86
C HIS A 49 -1.33 14.67 -9.14
N GLU A 50 -1.54 13.39 -9.45
CA GLU A 50 -2.87 12.82 -9.64
C GLU A 50 -3.74 12.97 -8.40
N HIS A 51 -3.18 12.71 -7.22
CA HIS A 51 -3.88 12.92 -5.97
C HIS A 51 -4.27 14.38 -5.76
N CYS A 52 -3.39 15.33 -6.10
CA CYS A 52 -3.73 16.75 -6.05
C CYS A 52 -4.94 17.10 -6.93
N VAL A 53 -4.95 16.61 -8.18
CA VAL A 53 -6.10 16.80 -9.10
C VAL A 53 -7.37 16.18 -8.55
N THR A 54 -7.27 14.93 -8.11
CA THR A 54 -8.43 14.14 -7.67
C THR A 54 -9.09 14.68 -6.42
N HIS A 55 -8.31 15.23 -5.49
CA HIS A 55 -8.80 15.73 -4.21
C HIS A 55 -8.88 17.26 -4.12
N ASP A 56 -8.81 17.94 -5.25
CA ASP A 56 -8.88 19.41 -5.35
C ASP A 56 -7.86 20.09 -4.42
N PHE A 57 -6.62 19.59 -4.43
CA PHE A 57 -5.51 20.19 -3.71
C PHE A 57 -4.72 21.12 -4.65
N ALA A 58 -4.47 22.34 -4.22
CA ALA A 58 -3.81 23.34 -5.05
C ALA A 58 -2.35 22.96 -5.37
N PHE A 59 -1.94 23.11 -6.64
CA PHE A 59 -0.57 22.91 -7.08
C PHE A 59 -0.23 23.82 -8.26
N ASP A 60 1.08 24.06 -8.47
CA ASP A 60 1.64 24.62 -9.70
C ASP A 60 2.60 23.63 -10.32
N ILE A 61 2.75 23.65 -11.63
CA ILE A 61 3.82 22.96 -12.35
C ILE A 61 4.48 23.96 -13.27
N ASP A 62 5.83 24.00 -13.26
CA ASP A 62 6.61 24.78 -14.22
C ASP A 62 7.84 24.00 -14.67
N THR A 63 8.42 24.37 -15.79
CA THR A 63 9.63 23.71 -16.29
C THR A 63 10.86 24.25 -15.55
N VAL A 64 11.84 23.38 -15.29
CA VAL A 64 13.09 23.75 -14.61
C VAL A 64 13.74 24.99 -15.20
N SER A 65 13.70 25.15 -16.54
CA SER A 65 14.28 26.30 -17.23
C SER A 65 13.56 27.64 -16.97
N HIS A 66 12.32 27.64 -16.49
CA HIS A 66 11.51 28.82 -16.26
C HIS A 66 11.36 29.19 -14.78
N ILE A 67 11.69 28.26 -13.87
CA ILE A 67 11.55 28.45 -12.43
C ILE A 67 12.50 29.54 -11.93
N GLN A 68 11.94 30.45 -11.14
CA GLN A 68 12.69 31.44 -10.37
C GLN A 68 12.35 31.24 -8.88
N GLY A 69 13.27 30.64 -8.12
CA GLY A 69 13.10 30.35 -6.71
C GLY A 69 13.41 28.89 -6.38
N THR A 70 13.47 28.58 -5.09
CA THR A 70 13.88 27.26 -4.58
C THR A 70 12.72 26.49 -3.93
N ASP A 71 11.50 27.01 -3.99
CA ASP A 71 10.30 26.44 -3.35
C ASP A 71 9.54 25.43 -4.24
N TYR A 72 10.21 24.95 -5.28
CA TYR A 72 9.72 23.89 -6.18
C TYR A 72 10.38 22.55 -5.89
N PHE A 73 9.60 21.48 -5.99
CA PHE A 73 10.08 20.10 -5.92
C PHE A 73 10.30 19.55 -7.33
N TYR A 74 11.51 19.11 -7.61
CA TYR A 74 11.78 18.28 -8.79
C TYR A 74 11.40 16.85 -8.49
N THR A 75 10.29 16.38 -9.00
CA THR A 75 9.68 15.12 -8.57
C THR A 75 10.06 13.96 -9.45
N ILE A 76 10.50 12.86 -8.84
CA ILE A 76 10.75 11.56 -9.49
C ILE A 76 9.80 10.52 -8.87
N GLY A 77 8.87 10.01 -9.68
CA GLY A 77 7.99 8.90 -9.31
C GLY A 77 8.71 7.56 -9.48
N LEU A 78 8.55 6.66 -8.51
CA LEU A 78 9.17 5.35 -8.48
C LEU A 78 8.10 4.28 -8.32
N GLY A 79 7.97 3.38 -9.31
CA GLY A 79 7.11 2.20 -9.20
C GLY A 79 7.72 1.09 -8.35
N PHE A 80 9.05 0.99 -8.32
CA PHE A 80 9.84 0.16 -7.41
C PHE A 80 11.20 0.81 -7.17
N PHE A 81 11.89 0.43 -6.10
CA PHE A 81 13.22 0.93 -5.79
C PHE A 81 14.29 -0.11 -6.15
N ASP A 82 15.10 0.18 -7.17
CA ASP A 82 16.23 -0.66 -7.56
C ASP A 82 17.52 -0.11 -6.97
N PHE A 83 18.18 -0.87 -6.10
CA PHE A 83 19.44 -0.49 -5.45
C PHE A 83 20.64 -0.38 -6.41
N ASN A 84 20.52 -0.85 -7.66
CA ASN A 84 21.56 -0.75 -8.67
C ASN A 84 21.44 0.52 -9.52
N ILE A 85 20.32 1.22 -9.46
CA ILE A 85 20.12 2.45 -10.22
C ILE A 85 20.77 3.62 -9.47
N ASP A 86 21.45 4.50 -10.22
CA ASP A 86 21.81 5.82 -9.75
C ASP A 86 20.71 6.82 -10.12
N TYR A 87 19.91 7.15 -9.14
CA TYR A 87 18.75 8.03 -9.35
C TYR A 87 19.15 9.49 -9.57
N PHE A 88 20.33 9.93 -9.10
CA PHE A 88 20.80 11.29 -9.30
C PHE A 88 21.34 11.54 -10.71
N ASP A 89 21.78 10.49 -11.42
CA ASP A 89 22.08 10.59 -12.86
C ASP A 89 20.86 10.92 -13.73
N LEU A 90 19.65 10.73 -13.17
CA LEU A 90 18.39 11.07 -13.87
C LEU A 90 17.98 12.52 -13.64
N VAL A 91 18.62 13.22 -12.72
CA VAL A 91 18.30 14.60 -12.34
C VAL A 91 19.14 15.56 -13.17
N PRO A 92 18.54 16.51 -13.90
CA PRO A 92 19.32 17.50 -14.61
C PRO A 92 20.20 18.33 -13.67
N GLU A 93 21.45 18.58 -14.06
CA GLU A 93 22.40 19.38 -13.28
C GLU A 93 21.83 20.74 -12.88
N GLN A 94 21.02 21.33 -13.75
CA GLN A 94 20.33 22.59 -13.49
C GLN A 94 19.46 22.58 -12.23
N VAL A 95 18.86 21.44 -11.85
CA VAL A 95 18.08 21.29 -10.63
C VAL A 95 18.94 21.59 -9.40
N PHE A 96 20.14 20.99 -9.34
CA PHE A 96 21.08 21.21 -8.25
C PHE A 96 21.69 22.62 -8.28
N GLN A 97 22.01 23.14 -9.48
CA GLN A 97 22.53 24.51 -9.65
C GLN A 97 21.53 25.57 -9.19
N GLN A 98 20.24 25.32 -9.33
CA GLN A 98 19.17 26.22 -8.86
C GLN A 98 18.83 26.01 -7.38
N GLY A 99 19.38 25.00 -6.72
CA GLY A 99 19.08 24.65 -5.34
C GLY A 99 17.66 24.10 -5.15
N LEU A 100 17.09 23.45 -6.18
CA LEU A 100 15.79 22.79 -6.07
C LEU A 100 15.94 21.47 -5.31
N THR A 101 14.92 21.14 -4.51
CA THR A 101 14.89 19.86 -3.79
C THR A 101 14.33 18.74 -4.70
N VAL A 102 15.04 17.63 -4.77
CA VAL A 102 14.55 16.42 -5.46
C VAL A 102 13.56 15.70 -4.55
N LEU A 103 12.32 15.52 -5.01
CA LEU A 103 11.29 14.77 -4.30
C LEU A 103 11.12 13.39 -4.95
N PHE A 104 11.63 12.36 -4.31
CA PHE A 104 11.33 10.99 -4.68
C PHE A 104 9.95 10.60 -4.13
N TYR A 105 9.05 10.19 -5.03
CA TYR A 105 7.73 9.71 -4.66
C TYR A 105 7.61 8.22 -4.93
N TYR A 106 7.47 7.44 -3.86
CA TYR A 106 7.50 5.99 -3.88
C TYR A 106 6.30 5.43 -3.09
N HIS A 107 5.34 4.86 -3.79
CA HIS A 107 4.09 4.39 -3.18
C HIS A 107 4.21 3.03 -2.49
N GLU A 108 5.30 2.27 -2.74
CA GLU A 108 5.52 0.95 -2.16
C GLU A 108 6.09 1.03 -0.73
N GLY A 109 6.19 -0.15 -0.09
CA GLY A 109 6.48 -0.28 1.34
C GLY A 109 7.84 -0.84 1.70
N ASP A 110 8.83 -0.78 0.81
CA ASP A 110 10.19 -1.25 1.11
C ASP A 110 10.80 -0.52 2.31
N ASN A 111 11.78 -1.15 2.93
CA ASN A 111 12.42 -0.64 4.15
C ASN A 111 13.07 0.74 3.93
N PRO A 112 12.52 1.82 4.52
CA PRO A 112 13.01 3.17 4.26
C PRO A 112 14.44 3.42 4.76
N ALA A 113 14.90 2.69 5.78
CA ALA A 113 16.27 2.84 6.29
C ALA A 113 17.29 2.33 5.26
N ARG A 114 16.99 1.24 4.56
CA ARG A 114 17.85 0.72 3.49
C ARG A 114 17.86 1.66 2.29
N ILE A 115 16.71 2.21 1.93
CA ILE A 115 16.60 3.22 0.86
C ILE A 115 17.41 4.46 1.22
N LYS A 116 17.26 4.98 2.44
CA LYS A 116 18.04 6.12 2.96
C LYS A 116 19.53 5.89 2.82
N GLN A 117 20.02 4.73 3.28
CA GLN A 117 21.44 4.39 3.18
C GLN A 117 21.93 4.43 1.73
N ARG A 118 21.14 3.93 0.79
CA ARG A 118 21.50 3.96 -0.64
C ARG A 118 21.51 5.38 -1.20
N LEU A 119 20.50 6.19 -0.92
CA LEU A 119 20.44 7.56 -1.41
C LEU A 119 21.54 8.43 -0.82
N ASP A 120 21.87 8.29 0.46
CA ASP A 120 22.99 9.01 1.09
C ASP A 120 24.35 8.62 0.46
N GLN A 121 24.52 7.33 0.14
CA GLN A 121 25.71 6.88 -0.60
C GLN A 121 25.80 7.52 -1.99
N LEU A 122 24.69 7.64 -2.69
CA LEU A 122 24.64 8.30 -3.99
C LEU A 122 24.94 9.80 -3.87
N CYS A 123 24.37 10.50 -2.89
CA CYS A 123 24.72 11.90 -2.61
C CYS A 123 26.23 12.06 -2.42
N TYR A 124 26.86 11.19 -1.63
CA TYR A 124 28.31 11.22 -1.41
C TYR A 124 29.09 11.03 -2.73
N LEU A 125 28.69 10.10 -3.58
CA LEU A 125 29.35 9.83 -4.86
C LEU A 125 29.26 11.02 -5.84
N HIS A 126 28.14 11.75 -5.81
CA HIS A 126 27.93 12.94 -6.63
C HIS A 126 28.45 14.25 -5.98
N GLY A 127 28.98 14.19 -4.75
CA GLY A 127 29.38 15.39 -4.02
C GLY A 127 28.21 16.31 -3.67
N LEU A 128 27.00 15.75 -3.53
CA LEU A 128 25.78 16.46 -3.17
C LEU A 128 25.59 16.46 -1.65
N ASP A 129 24.90 17.49 -1.15
CA ASP A 129 24.42 17.50 0.22
C ASP A 129 23.33 16.44 0.40
N ILE A 130 23.30 15.77 1.55
CA ILE A 130 22.24 14.79 1.90
C ILE A 130 20.86 15.46 2.03
N ASP A 131 20.81 16.76 2.18
CA ASP A 131 19.60 17.56 2.26
C ASP A 131 19.08 18.02 0.89
N CYS A 132 19.71 17.60 -0.22
CA CYS A 132 19.26 17.91 -1.57
C CYS A 132 18.00 17.13 -1.99
N TYR A 133 17.55 16.16 -1.19
CA TYR A 133 16.38 15.34 -1.52
C TYR A 133 15.43 15.14 -0.35
N LEU A 134 14.17 14.87 -0.69
CA LEU A 134 13.13 14.32 0.18
C LEU A 134 12.59 13.03 -0.43
N PHE A 135 12.07 12.13 0.41
CA PHE A 135 11.55 10.84 -0.01
C PHE A 135 10.18 10.56 0.61
N VAL A 136 9.16 10.35 -0.21
CA VAL A 136 7.84 9.90 0.22
C VAL A 136 7.75 8.40 0.06
N SER A 137 7.29 7.71 1.10
CA SER A 137 7.17 6.25 1.14
C SER A 137 5.81 5.80 1.67
N GLY A 138 5.31 4.68 1.15
CA GLY A 138 4.13 3.99 1.68
C GLY A 138 4.35 3.32 3.04
N ASN A 139 5.60 3.22 3.52
CA ASN A 139 5.96 2.56 4.77
C ASN A 139 5.97 3.53 5.95
N THR A 140 5.28 3.17 7.04
CA THR A 140 5.14 4.01 8.24
C THR A 140 6.47 4.36 8.93
N ALA A 141 7.51 3.55 8.77
CA ALA A 141 8.82 3.83 9.33
C ALA A 141 9.49 5.09 8.74
N ALA A 142 9.02 5.56 7.58
CA ALA A 142 9.54 6.75 6.92
C ALA A 142 9.48 8.00 7.81
N ASP A 143 8.40 8.18 8.58
CA ASP A 143 8.26 9.35 9.47
C ASP A 143 9.32 9.44 10.59
N LYS A 144 10.10 8.38 10.82
CA LYS A 144 11.17 8.32 11.82
C LYS A 144 12.55 8.61 11.24
N ILE A 145 12.64 8.87 9.95
CA ILE A 145 13.89 8.99 9.21
C ILE A 145 13.99 10.41 8.63
N LYS A 146 15.13 11.08 8.85
CA LYS A 146 15.39 12.41 8.27
C LYS A 146 15.25 12.36 6.75
N ASN A 147 14.65 13.37 6.16
CA ASN A 147 14.33 13.53 4.73
C ASN A 147 13.25 12.58 4.21
N PHE A 148 12.59 11.81 5.08
CA PHE A 148 11.55 10.88 4.68
C PHE A 148 10.19 11.28 5.26
N ALA A 149 9.12 10.95 4.52
CA ALA A 149 7.75 11.13 4.99
C ALA A 149 6.91 9.92 4.60
N TRP A 150 6.17 9.37 5.55
CA TRP A 150 5.13 8.39 5.26
C TRP A 150 3.90 9.05 4.65
N PHE A 151 3.37 8.40 3.62
CA PHE A 151 2.11 8.78 2.99
C PHE A 151 1.29 7.53 2.66
N PRO A 152 -0.01 7.47 3.02
CA PRO A 152 -0.88 6.33 2.75
C PRO A 152 -1.37 6.33 1.29
N ASP A 153 -0.46 6.22 0.36
CA ASP A 153 -0.73 6.36 -1.08
C ASP A 153 -1.83 5.40 -1.57
N HIS A 154 -1.78 4.14 -1.16
CA HIS A 154 -2.77 3.15 -1.57
C HIS A 154 -4.20 3.45 -1.12
N GLU A 155 -4.41 4.23 -0.04
CA GLU A 155 -5.74 4.73 0.33
C GLU A 155 -6.30 5.63 -0.78
N LEU A 156 -5.48 6.60 -1.25
CA LEU A 156 -5.89 7.57 -2.26
C LEU A 156 -5.96 6.92 -3.64
N LEU A 157 -4.95 6.15 -3.98
CA LEU A 157 -4.86 5.43 -5.25
C LEU A 157 -6.05 4.49 -5.46
N TYR A 158 -6.39 3.72 -4.41
CA TYR A 158 -7.53 2.82 -4.46
C TYR A 158 -8.86 3.58 -4.51
N TRP A 159 -9.00 4.67 -3.77
CA TRP A 159 -10.17 5.54 -3.83
C TRP A 159 -10.38 6.07 -5.25
N HIS A 160 -9.34 6.57 -5.90
CA HIS A 160 -9.42 7.16 -7.24
C HIS A 160 -9.60 6.11 -8.35
N ARG A 161 -8.70 5.16 -8.46
CA ARG A 161 -8.68 4.18 -9.57
C ARG A 161 -9.86 3.20 -9.55
N ASN A 162 -10.46 3.01 -8.39
CA ASN A 162 -11.63 2.14 -8.23
C ASN A 162 -12.99 2.85 -8.25
N GLN A 163 -13.07 4.05 -8.75
CA GLN A 163 -14.37 4.72 -8.92
C GLN A 163 -15.27 3.99 -9.94
N ALA A 164 -14.68 3.28 -10.90
CA ALA A 164 -15.41 2.42 -11.82
C ALA A 164 -16.19 1.28 -11.13
N VAL A 165 -15.76 0.86 -9.94
CA VAL A 165 -16.47 -0.11 -9.11
C VAL A 165 -17.06 0.64 -7.92
N PRO A 166 -18.34 0.99 -7.92
CA PRO A 166 -18.96 1.75 -6.82
C PRO A 166 -18.91 0.97 -5.51
N ALA A 167 -18.89 1.71 -4.40
CA ALA A 167 -19.05 1.11 -3.08
C ALA A 167 -20.41 0.39 -3.02
N THR A 168 -20.43 -0.82 -2.48
CA THR A 168 -21.69 -1.53 -2.30
C THR A 168 -22.43 -1.00 -1.06
N PRO A 169 -23.78 -0.99 -1.08
CA PRO A 169 -24.55 -0.82 0.14
C PRO A 169 -24.14 -1.86 1.19
N ILE A 170 -24.07 -1.46 2.45
CA ILE A 170 -23.74 -2.40 3.53
C ILE A 170 -24.90 -3.40 3.68
N HIS A 171 -24.58 -4.68 3.52
CA HIS A 171 -25.55 -5.77 3.68
C HIS A 171 -25.61 -6.21 5.13
N TRP A 172 -26.82 -6.27 5.68
CA TRP A 172 -27.06 -6.68 7.07
C TRP A 172 -27.73 -8.06 7.16
N ASP A 173 -28.02 -8.67 6.01
CA ASP A 173 -28.68 -9.98 5.93
C ASP A 173 -27.66 -11.11 6.11
N HIS A 174 -28.20 -12.32 6.29
CA HIS A 174 -27.39 -13.53 6.39
C HIS A 174 -26.48 -13.71 5.18
N ARG A 175 -25.22 -14.10 5.42
CA ARG A 175 -24.20 -14.30 4.40
C ARG A 175 -23.76 -15.76 4.36
N PRO A 176 -23.51 -16.33 3.15
CA PRO A 176 -23.17 -17.75 3.02
C PRO A 176 -21.80 -18.10 3.59
N TYR A 177 -20.86 -17.16 3.62
CA TYR A 177 -19.49 -17.41 4.08
C TYR A 177 -19.15 -16.61 5.33
N ARG A 178 -18.37 -17.21 6.21
CA ARG A 178 -17.83 -16.49 7.38
C ARG A 178 -16.73 -15.52 6.97
N PHE A 179 -15.82 -15.98 6.08
CA PHE A 179 -14.65 -15.20 5.70
C PHE A 179 -14.51 -15.10 4.19
N THR A 180 -13.81 -14.05 3.75
CA THR A 180 -13.18 -13.94 2.44
C THR A 180 -11.68 -13.85 2.62
N ILE A 181 -10.91 -14.61 1.82
CA ILE A 181 -9.43 -14.63 1.87
C ILE A 181 -8.92 -14.68 0.43
N LEU A 182 -8.32 -13.60 -0.07
CA LEU A 182 -7.92 -13.49 -1.46
C LEU A 182 -6.40 -13.24 -1.57
N ASN A 183 -5.67 -14.22 -2.14
CA ASN A 183 -4.23 -14.13 -2.35
C ASN A 183 -3.86 -14.37 -3.80
N ARG A 184 -3.34 -13.34 -4.48
CA ARG A 184 -2.89 -13.42 -5.87
C ARG A 184 -1.44 -13.82 -6.04
N SER A 185 -0.59 -13.37 -5.13
CA SER A 185 0.85 -13.60 -5.20
C SER A 185 1.27 -14.59 -4.15
N HIS A 186 2.00 -15.62 -4.58
CA HIS A 186 2.64 -16.54 -3.66
C HIS A 186 3.71 -15.83 -2.82
N LYS A 187 3.72 -16.17 -1.53
CA LYS A 187 4.83 -15.98 -0.58
C LYS A 187 4.79 -17.13 0.40
N TRP A 188 5.93 -17.68 0.81
CA TRP A 188 5.95 -18.85 1.69
C TRP A 188 5.23 -18.63 3.02
N TRP A 189 5.36 -17.44 3.61
CA TRP A 189 4.61 -17.14 4.82
C TRP A 189 3.08 -17.09 4.61
N ARG A 190 2.62 -16.68 3.42
CA ARG A 190 1.20 -16.72 3.07
C ARG A 190 0.72 -18.17 2.88
N ALA A 191 1.56 -19.02 2.28
CA ALA A 191 1.26 -20.45 2.19
C ALA A 191 1.12 -21.07 3.57
N THR A 192 2.03 -20.73 4.51
CA THR A 192 1.97 -21.17 5.90
C THR A 192 0.70 -20.70 6.59
N VAL A 193 0.33 -19.43 6.43
CA VAL A 193 -0.93 -18.88 6.96
C VAL A 193 -2.14 -19.65 6.42
N MET A 194 -2.20 -19.86 5.10
CA MET A 194 -3.35 -20.55 4.48
C MET A 194 -3.43 -22.01 4.88
N ALA A 195 -2.32 -22.75 4.93
CA ALA A 195 -2.29 -24.14 5.37
C ALA A 195 -2.70 -24.30 6.85
N ASP A 196 -2.26 -23.39 7.70
CA ASP A 196 -2.63 -23.38 9.12
C ASP A 196 -4.12 -23.03 9.32
N LEU A 197 -4.69 -22.12 8.50
CA LEU A 197 -6.12 -21.85 8.49
C LEU A 197 -6.95 -23.04 7.97
N ASP A 198 -6.47 -23.76 6.94
CA ASP A 198 -7.06 -24.99 6.43
C ASP A 198 -7.13 -26.05 7.54
N ARG A 199 -6.00 -26.30 8.20
CA ARG A 199 -5.89 -27.22 9.36
C ARG A 199 -6.91 -26.94 10.47
N HIS A 200 -7.27 -25.68 10.67
CA HIS A 200 -8.25 -25.26 11.68
C HIS A 200 -9.69 -25.17 11.16
N GLY A 201 -9.95 -25.62 9.92
CA GLY A 201 -11.29 -25.61 9.31
C GLY A 201 -11.83 -24.19 8.99
N VAL A 202 -10.94 -23.19 8.93
CA VAL A 202 -11.33 -21.82 8.58
C VAL A 202 -11.68 -21.73 7.09
N LEU A 203 -10.94 -22.45 6.24
CA LEU A 203 -11.18 -22.44 4.79
C LEU A 203 -12.49 -23.11 4.40
N ASP A 204 -12.99 -24.09 5.18
CA ASP A 204 -14.25 -24.80 4.93
C ASP A 204 -15.49 -23.87 4.98
N VAL A 205 -15.38 -22.76 5.72
CA VAL A 205 -16.44 -21.78 5.89
C VAL A 205 -16.15 -20.45 5.21
N SER A 206 -15.13 -20.44 4.34
CA SER A 206 -14.62 -19.24 3.66
C SER A 206 -14.83 -19.32 2.16
N GLN A 207 -14.95 -18.14 1.55
CA GLN A 207 -14.69 -17.94 0.13
C GLN A 207 -13.23 -17.50 -0.01
N TRP A 208 -12.42 -18.25 -0.75
CA TRP A 208 -11.00 -17.98 -0.78
C TRP A 208 -10.33 -18.35 -2.09
N SER A 209 -9.20 -17.71 -2.37
CA SER A 209 -8.32 -18.01 -3.48
C SER A 209 -6.86 -17.96 -3.05
N TYR A 210 -6.01 -18.76 -3.70
CA TYR A 210 -4.58 -18.75 -3.50
C TYR A 210 -3.83 -19.16 -4.77
N ASN A 211 -2.94 -18.30 -5.25
CA ASN A 211 -2.04 -18.66 -6.33
C ASN A 211 -0.80 -19.36 -5.77
N THR A 212 -0.56 -20.60 -6.20
CA THR A 212 0.57 -21.44 -5.78
C THR A 212 1.81 -21.29 -6.66
N ASN A 213 1.76 -20.46 -7.71
CA ASN A 213 2.93 -20.22 -8.54
C ASN A 213 3.99 -19.46 -7.75
N VAL A 214 5.14 -20.09 -7.54
CA VAL A 214 6.26 -19.51 -6.82
C VAL A 214 6.88 -18.38 -7.64
N THR A 215 7.06 -17.23 -7.00
CA THR A 215 7.74 -16.09 -7.61
C THR A 215 9.25 -16.34 -7.60
N VAL A 216 9.96 -15.93 -8.66
CA VAL A 216 11.43 -16.03 -8.71
C VAL A 216 12.04 -15.24 -7.55
N GLY A 217 12.90 -15.90 -6.75
CA GLY A 217 13.55 -15.29 -5.58
C GLY A 217 12.79 -15.45 -4.26
N ASP A 218 11.64 -16.13 -4.26
CA ASP A 218 10.93 -16.49 -3.04
C ASP A 218 11.41 -17.86 -2.55
N ASP A 219 12.18 -17.88 -1.44
CA ASP A 219 12.77 -19.10 -0.86
C ASP A 219 11.99 -19.52 0.39
N PRO A 220 11.67 -20.82 0.57
CA PRO A 220 11.08 -21.32 1.80
C PRO A 220 11.89 -20.99 3.07
N ALA A 221 13.22 -20.85 2.94
CA ALA A 221 14.10 -20.46 4.05
C ALA A 221 13.89 -19.03 4.53
N ASP A 222 13.34 -18.15 3.67
CA ASP A 222 13.03 -16.76 4.01
C ASP A 222 11.66 -16.59 4.69
N ASN A 223 10.98 -17.71 5.02
CA ASN A 223 9.69 -17.67 5.70
C ASN A 223 9.86 -17.10 7.13
N PRO A 224 9.29 -15.94 7.43
CA PRO A 224 9.42 -15.31 8.75
C PRO A 224 8.58 -15.99 9.84
N ILE A 225 7.69 -16.91 9.45
CA ILE A 225 6.91 -17.72 10.39
C ILE A 225 7.64 -19.05 10.56
N GLU A 226 8.15 -19.29 11.75
CA GLU A 226 8.77 -20.58 12.08
C GLU A 226 7.71 -21.68 12.06
N ILE A 227 7.98 -22.72 11.29
CA ILE A 227 7.16 -23.92 11.28
C ILE A 227 7.69 -24.84 12.40
N ASP A 228 7.03 -24.77 13.55
CA ASP A 228 7.45 -25.41 14.79
C ASP A 228 7.07 -26.91 14.86
N SER A 229 6.34 -27.44 13.88
CA SER A 229 5.98 -28.85 13.82
C SER A 229 6.20 -29.43 12.42
N LEU A 230 6.57 -30.72 12.37
CA LEU A 230 6.63 -31.46 11.11
C LEU A 230 5.25 -31.55 10.44
N GLU A 231 4.19 -31.64 11.23
CA GLU A 231 2.81 -31.68 10.74
C GLU A 231 2.43 -30.41 9.95
N LEU A 232 2.75 -29.22 10.46
CA LEU A 232 2.47 -27.97 9.75
C LEU A 232 3.30 -27.85 8.47
N ARG A 233 4.52 -28.38 8.46
CA ARG A 233 5.35 -28.44 7.24
C ARG A 233 4.71 -29.31 6.17
N ASP A 234 4.26 -30.50 6.55
CA ASP A 234 3.57 -31.42 5.65
C ASP A 234 2.26 -30.80 5.15
N ASP A 235 1.53 -30.09 6.00
CA ASP A 235 0.29 -29.37 5.61
C ASP A 235 0.59 -28.28 4.57
N VAL A 236 1.66 -27.49 4.73
CA VAL A 236 2.08 -26.46 3.75
C VAL A 236 2.44 -27.10 2.40
N GLU A 237 3.24 -28.18 2.41
CA GLU A 237 3.62 -28.90 1.19
C GLU A 237 2.38 -29.47 0.48
N GLN A 238 1.47 -30.08 1.22
CA GLN A 238 0.22 -30.62 0.66
C GLN A 238 -0.70 -29.51 0.14
N PHE A 239 -0.81 -28.39 0.86
CA PHE A 239 -1.58 -27.24 0.43
C PHE A 239 -1.04 -26.71 -0.90
N MET A 240 0.26 -26.51 -1.01
CA MET A 240 0.91 -26.04 -2.24
C MET A 240 0.73 -27.03 -3.40
N ALA A 241 0.85 -28.32 -3.16
CA ALA A 241 0.73 -29.36 -4.19
C ALA A 241 -0.70 -29.47 -4.77
N ARG A 242 -1.74 -29.10 -4.00
CA ARG A 242 -3.14 -29.13 -4.45
C ARG A 242 -3.59 -27.90 -5.22
N GLY A 243 -2.83 -26.78 -5.15
CA GLY A 243 -3.18 -25.52 -5.83
C GLY A 243 -2.95 -25.54 -7.35
N PRO A 244 -3.24 -24.43 -8.06
CA PRO A 244 -3.79 -23.17 -7.53
C PRO A 244 -5.29 -23.28 -7.18
N TYR A 245 -5.73 -22.37 -6.31
CA TYR A 245 -7.14 -22.27 -5.89
C TYR A 245 -7.74 -20.96 -6.36
N CYS A 246 -8.90 -21.03 -7.01
CA CYS A 246 -9.59 -19.86 -7.53
C CYS A 246 -11.08 -19.92 -7.14
N CYS A 247 -11.59 -18.84 -6.60
CA CYS A 247 -13.00 -18.71 -6.21
C CYS A 247 -13.82 -17.84 -7.18
N ASP A 248 -13.21 -17.39 -8.28
CA ASP A 248 -13.85 -16.57 -9.31
C ASP A 248 -13.41 -16.98 -10.73
N ASP A 249 -14.08 -16.44 -11.74
CA ASP A 249 -13.81 -16.71 -13.16
C ASP A 249 -12.87 -15.66 -13.80
N LEU A 250 -12.13 -14.89 -12.98
CA LEU A 250 -11.19 -13.90 -13.49
C LEU A 250 -10.04 -14.58 -14.25
N THR A 251 -9.67 -14.03 -15.40
CA THR A 251 -8.49 -14.49 -16.15
C THR A 251 -7.19 -14.17 -15.42
N ALA A 252 -6.08 -14.80 -15.77
CA ALA A 252 -4.77 -14.54 -15.16
C ALA A 252 -4.39 -13.05 -15.28
N ASP A 253 -4.67 -12.39 -16.40
CA ASP A 253 -4.40 -10.96 -16.57
C ASP A 253 -5.28 -10.10 -15.68
N GLN A 254 -6.56 -10.48 -15.53
CA GLN A 254 -7.48 -9.80 -14.60
C GLN A 254 -7.09 -10.00 -13.15
N HIS A 255 -6.54 -11.17 -12.78
CA HIS A 255 -6.02 -11.41 -11.44
C HIS A 255 -4.82 -10.51 -11.09
N ASN A 256 -4.03 -10.11 -12.07
CA ASN A 256 -2.89 -9.22 -11.86
C ASN A 256 -3.25 -7.73 -11.80
N ASP A 257 -4.48 -7.37 -12.17
CA ASP A 257 -4.95 -6.00 -12.02
C ASP A 257 -5.36 -5.73 -10.55
N HIS A 258 -4.57 -4.92 -9.86
CA HIS A 258 -4.85 -4.51 -8.48
C HIS A 258 -6.17 -3.77 -8.31
N HIS A 259 -6.71 -3.23 -9.40
CA HIS A 259 -7.90 -2.41 -9.40
C HIS A 259 -9.17 -3.22 -9.63
N LEU A 260 -9.07 -4.38 -10.28
CA LEU A 260 -10.20 -5.27 -10.46
C LEU A 260 -10.50 -6.04 -9.17
N HIS A 261 -11.76 -6.14 -8.84
CA HIS A 261 -12.27 -6.99 -7.79
C HIS A 261 -13.74 -7.29 -8.03
N VAL A 262 -14.20 -8.38 -7.45
CA VAL A 262 -15.60 -8.82 -7.50
C VAL A 262 -16.29 -8.34 -6.22
N PRO A 263 -17.21 -7.34 -6.29
CA PRO A 263 -17.87 -6.78 -5.10
C PRO A 263 -18.61 -7.83 -4.26
N GLU A 264 -19.12 -8.88 -4.91
CA GLU A 264 -19.84 -9.98 -4.28
C GLU A 264 -18.99 -10.71 -3.24
N HIS A 265 -17.67 -10.80 -3.44
CA HIS A 265 -16.76 -11.41 -2.45
C HIS A 265 -16.82 -10.70 -1.09
N TYR A 266 -17.12 -9.39 -1.07
CA TYR A 266 -17.20 -8.60 0.15
C TYR A 266 -18.61 -8.57 0.75
N THR A 267 -19.62 -8.84 -0.05
CA THR A 267 -21.01 -8.87 0.41
C THR A 267 -21.50 -10.25 0.84
N TYR A 268 -20.86 -11.32 0.34
CA TYR A 268 -21.24 -12.71 0.63
C TYR A 268 -20.53 -13.29 1.86
N SER A 269 -19.62 -12.56 2.48
CA SER A 269 -18.96 -13.01 3.71
C SER A 269 -19.00 -11.97 4.81
N TYR A 270 -18.97 -12.44 6.06
CA TYR A 270 -19.09 -11.58 7.24
C TYR A 270 -17.81 -10.80 7.52
N CYS A 271 -16.63 -11.36 7.24
CA CYS A 271 -15.34 -10.75 7.57
C CYS A 271 -14.31 -11.06 6.49
N HIS A 272 -13.42 -10.11 6.21
CA HIS A 272 -12.27 -10.32 5.35
C HIS A 272 -11.02 -10.62 6.17
N ILE A 273 -10.34 -11.72 5.89
CA ILE A 273 -8.98 -11.96 6.37
C ILE A 273 -8.04 -11.38 5.34
N VAL A 274 -7.55 -10.18 5.61
CA VAL A 274 -6.60 -9.46 4.76
C VAL A 274 -5.21 -9.98 5.03
N ILE A 275 -4.53 -10.51 4.02
CA ILE A 275 -3.13 -10.92 4.10
C ILE A 275 -2.30 -9.89 3.33
N GLU A 276 -1.64 -8.99 4.07
CA GLU A 276 -0.94 -7.85 3.51
C GLU A 276 0.34 -8.21 2.73
N THR A 277 0.98 -7.23 2.14
CA THR A 277 2.18 -7.42 1.32
C THR A 277 3.40 -7.72 2.17
N HIS A 278 3.55 -7.04 3.30
CA HIS A 278 4.64 -7.22 4.25
C HIS A 278 4.13 -7.79 5.58
N PHE A 279 4.90 -8.72 6.12
CA PHE A 279 4.63 -9.34 7.40
C PHE A 279 5.83 -9.23 8.33
N ASP A 280 7.04 -9.39 7.81
CA ASP A 280 8.28 -9.40 8.56
C ASP A 280 8.74 -7.96 8.90
N THR A 281 9.05 -7.73 10.18
CA THR A 281 9.54 -6.45 10.68
C THR A 281 10.95 -6.11 10.20
N ASP A 282 11.81 -7.14 10.11
CA ASP A 282 13.22 -6.92 9.76
C ASP A 282 13.36 -6.56 8.28
N GLN A 283 12.49 -7.09 7.44
CA GLN A 283 12.48 -6.78 6.01
C GLN A 283 11.81 -5.43 5.71
N SER A 284 10.66 -5.16 6.34
CA SER A 284 9.87 -3.95 6.03
C SER A 284 10.25 -2.72 6.87
N GLY A 285 10.74 -2.92 8.10
CA GLY A 285 11.01 -1.84 9.04
C GLY A 285 9.77 -1.15 9.63
N GLY A 286 8.60 -1.32 9.02
CA GLY A 286 7.34 -0.71 9.46
C GLY A 286 6.13 -1.29 8.73
N ALA A 287 4.94 -0.78 9.07
CA ALA A 287 3.69 -1.19 8.44
C ALA A 287 3.54 -0.58 7.03
N PHE A 288 2.90 -1.34 6.15
CA PHE A 288 2.56 -0.92 4.80
C PHE A 288 1.10 -1.32 4.50
N LEU A 289 0.23 -0.32 4.38
CA LEU A 289 -1.19 -0.49 4.06
C LEU A 289 -1.37 -0.47 2.54
N THR A 290 -1.91 -1.56 1.98
CA THR A 290 -2.16 -1.66 0.55
C THR A 290 -3.65 -1.63 0.22
N GLU A 291 -3.97 -1.71 -1.06
CA GLU A 291 -5.35 -1.80 -1.56
C GLU A 291 -6.15 -2.96 -0.92
N LYS A 292 -5.46 -4.00 -0.43
CA LYS A 292 -6.10 -5.17 0.21
C LYS A 292 -6.87 -4.78 1.47
N THR A 293 -6.30 -3.88 2.28
CA THR A 293 -6.94 -3.32 3.47
C THR A 293 -8.13 -2.44 3.12
N PHE A 294 -8.04 -1.63 2.06
CA PHE A 294 -9.10 -0.66 1.72
C PHE A 294 -10.28 -1.26 0.96
N LYS A 295 -10.10 -2.41 0.29
CA LYS A 295 -11.20 -3.12 -0.40
C LYS A 295 -12.35 -3.50 0.53
N PRO A 296 -12.15 -4.25 1.62
CA PRO A 296 -13.24 -4.56 2.56
C PRO A 296 -13.85 -3.31 3.19
N ILE A 297 -13.07 -2.29 3.49
CA ILE A 297 -13.56 -1.01 4.04
C ILE A 297 -14.55 -0.36 3.08
N LYS A 298 -14.19 -0.27 1.80
CA LYS A 298 -15.05 0.31 0.75
C LYS A 298 -16.39 -0.41 0.63
N HIS A 299 -16.41 -1.71 0.81
CA HIS A 299 -17.61 -2.54 0.69
C HIS A 299 -18.33 -2.78 2.03
N GLY A 300 -17.94 -2.05 3.09
CA GLY A 300 -18.60 -2.14 4.39
C GLY A 300 -18.48 -3.53 5.03
N GLN A 301 -17.30 -4.15 4.90
CA GLN A 301 -17.02 -5.45 5.47
C GLN A 301 -16.00 -5.30 6.61
N PRO A 302 -16.23 -5.92 7.77
CA PRO A 302 -15.23 -6.06 8.81
C PRO A 302 -14.02 -6.87 8.36
N PHE A 303 -12.89 -6.70 9.04
CA PHE A 303 -11.64 -7.33 8.64
C PHE A 303 -10.77 -7.73 9.83
N VAL A 304 -9.94 -8.76 9.61
CA VAL A 304 -8.73 -9.07 10.38
C VAL A 304 -7.54 -8.87 9.44
N ILE A 305 -6.53 -8.11 9.85
CA ILE A 305 -5.37 -7.84 9.00
C ILE A 305 -4.16 -8.63 9.51
N VAL A 306 -3.66 -9.54 8.67
CA VAL A 306 -2.41 -10.28 8.89
C VAL A 306 -1.30 -9.54 8.15
N GLY A 307 -0.48 -8.78 8.89
CA GLY A 307 0.54 -7.90 8.34
C GLY A 307 1.70 -7.67 9.31
N ALA A 308 2.54 -6.68 8.99
CA ALA A 308 3.61 -6.22 9.88
C ALA A 308 3.05 -5.62 11.17
N PRO A 309 3.78 -5.65 12.29
CA PRO A 309 3.31 -5.05 13.54
C PRO A 309 3.06 -3.56 13.38
N GLY A 310 2.01 -3.06 14.04
CA GLY A 310 1.56 -1.66 13.93
C GLY A 310 0.70 -1.36 12.71
N THR A 311 0.30 -2.37 11.91
CA THR A 311 -0.59 -2.19 10.74
C THR A 311 -1.96 -1.67 11.16
N LEU A 312 -2.56 -2.22 12.22
CA LEU A 312 -3.83 -1.73 12.75
C LEU A 312 -3.68 -0.36 13.43
N GLN A 313 -2.55 -0.10 14.08
CA GLN A 313 -2.28 1.23 14.64
C GLN A 313 -2.19 2.28 13.53
N ALA A 314 -1.47 2.01 12.44
CA ALA A 314 -1.42 2.91 11.29
C ALA A 314 -2.82 3.18 10.70
N LEU A 315 -3.67 2.16 10.64
CA LEU A 315 -5.04 2.31 10.18
C LEU A 315 -5.89 3.19 11.14
N ARG A 316 -5.71 3.03 12.47
CA ARG A 316 -6.34 3.91 13.48
C ARG A 316 -5.86 5.35 13.36
N ASP A 317 -4.57 5.57 13.13
CA ASP A 317 -4.00 6.91 12.94
C ASP A 317 -4.57 7.60 11.69
N LEU A 318 -4.99 6.82 10.69
CA LEU A 318 -5.73 7.31 9.53
C LEU A 318 -7.22 7.56 9.83
N GLY A 319 -7.73 7.27 11.02
CA GLY A 319 -9.10 7.51 11.45
C GLY A 319 -10.07 6.34 11.26
N TYR A 320 -9.57 5.16 10.90
CA TYR A 320 -10.39 3.95 10.79
C TYR A 320 -10.54 3.23 12.14
N ARG A 321 -11.60 2.43 12.26
CA ARG A 321 -11.91 1.61 13.44
C ARG A 321 -11.60 0.14 13.15
N THR A 322 -11.08 -0.58 14.13
CA THR A 322 -10.51 -1.94 13.99
C THR A 322 -11.31 -3.04 14.69
N PHE A 323 -12.56 -2.77 15.08
CA PHE A 323 -13.49 -3.76 15.63
C PHE A 323 -13.05 -4.42 16.94
N ASP A 324 -12.33 -3.66 17.80
CA ASP A 324 -11.75 -4.16 19.07
C ASP A 324 -12.77 -4.74 20.04
N GLN A 325 -14.07 -4.43 19.88
CA GLN A 325 -15.15 -4.97 20.71
C GLN A 325 -15.49 -6.43 20.40
N VAL A 326 -15.02 -6.99 19.27
CA VAL A 326 -15.29 -8.38 18.87
C VAL A 326 -14.04 -9.14 18.44
N ILE A 327 -12.96 -8.43 18.10
CA ILE A 327 -11.70 -9.01 17.62
C ILE A 327 -10.60 -8.69 18.63
N ASP A 328 -9.88 -9.70 19.13
CA ASP A 328 -8.64 -9.48 19.87
C ASP A 328 -7.52 -9.05 18.91
N ASN A 329 -7.29 -7.75 18.85
CA ASN A 329 -6.28 -7.12 18.01
C ASN A 329 -4.90 -7.01 18.69
N SER A 330 -4.67 -7.69 19.83
CA SER A 330 -3.38 -7.64 20.56
C SER A 330 -2.19 -8.15 19.73
N TYR A 331 -2.45 -8.95 18.70
CA TYR A 331 -1.43 -9.43 17.77
C TYR A 331 -0.70 -8.30 17.03
N ASP A 332 -1.35 -7.15 16.83
CA ASP A 332 -0.75 -6.01 16.09
C ASP A 332 0.49 -5.42 16.78
N LEU A 333 0.63 -5.63 18.09
CA LEU A 333 1.75 -5.14 18.89
C LEU A 333 2.88 -6.18 19.03
N GLU A 334 2.66 -7.42 18.61
CA GLU A 334 3.63 -8.50 18.77
C GLU A 334 4.72 -8.41 17.68
N LEU A 335 5.98 -8.30 18.12
CA LEU A 335 7.14 -8.15 17.23
C LEU A 335 7.66 -9.49 16.69
N ASN A 336 7.50 -10.57 17.47
CA ASN A 336 7.88 -11.91 16.99
C ASN A 336 6.90 -12.40 15.93
N ASN A 337 7.38 -12.67 14.75
CA ASN A 337 6.57 -13.03 13.58
C ASN A 337 5.70 -14.28 13.83
N THR A 338 6.29 -15.35 14.36
CA THR A 338 5.57 -16.60 14.66
C THR A 338 4.51 -16.37 15.73
N ARG A 339 4.86 -15.67 16.80
CA ARG A 339 3.91 -15.35 17.87
C ARG A 339 2.78 -14.45 17.39
N ARG A 340 3.09 -13.44 16.58
CA ARG A 340 2.07 -12.56 15.96
C ARG A 340 1.09 -13.36 15.13
N TRP A 341 1.57 -14.28 14.30
CA TRP A 341 0.69 -15.16 13.54
C TRP A 341 -0.19 -16.03 14.45
N GLN A 342 0.38 -16.68 15.48
CA GLN A 342 -0.39 -17.49 16.41
C GLN A 342 -1.51 -16.70 17.09
N LEU A 343 -1.26 -15.46 17.51
CA LEU A 343 -2.27 -14.58 18.11
C LEU A 343 -3.35 -14.18 17.08
N ALA A 344 -2.95 -13.78 15.87
CA ALA A 344 -3.89 -13.44 14.79
C ALA A 344 -4.77 -14.64 14.41
N ARG A 345 -4.18 -15.84 14.26
CA ARG A 345 -4.92 -17.07 14.03
C ARG A 345 -5.95 -17.34 15.14
N ASN A 346 -5.56 -17.21 16.40
CA ASN A 346 -6.46 -17.43 17.52
C ASN A 346 -7.64 -16.44 17.47
N ALA A 347 -7.40 -15.18 17.17
CA ALA A 347 -8.47 -14.19 16.97
C ALA A 347 -9.42 -14.59 15.83
N ILE A 348 -8.90 -15.11 14.71
CA ILE A 348 -9.71 -15.61 13.59
C ILE A 348 -10.56 -16.81 14.02
N ILE A 349 -9.98 -17.78 14.74
CA ILE A 349 -10.71 -18.95 15.24
C ILE A 349 -11.78 -18.55 16.24
N ASP A 350 -11.52 -17.57 17.09
CA ASP A 350 -12.51 -17.07 18.07
C ASP A 350 -13.69 -16.39 17.37
N ILE A 351 -13.45 -15.62 16.31
CA ILE A 351 -14.53 -15.05 15.46
C ILE A 351 -15.31 -16.17 14.77
N GLN A 352 -14.63 -17.21 14.27
CA GLN A 352 -15.30 -18.36 13.61
C GLN A 352 -16.31 -19.05 14.53
N ARG A 353 -16.08 -19.06 15.83
CA ARG A 353 -16.94 -19.72 16.82
C ARG A 353 -18.13 -18.86 17.26
N GLN A 354 -18.07 -17.56 17.04
CA GLN A 354 -19.13 -16.63 17.44
C GLN A 354 -20.32 -16.68 16.48
N ASP A 355 -21.48 -16.20 16.94
CA ASP A 355 -22.63 -15.92 16.06
C ASP A 355 -22.30 -14.72 15.15
N PRO A 356 -22.18 -14.91 13.83
CA PRO A 356 -21.75 -13.86 12.93
C PRO A 356 -22.77 -12.73 12.80
N ASP A 357 -24.06 -13.03 12.94
CA ASP A 357 -25.11 -12.00 12.90
C ASP A 357 -25.11 -11.15 14.18
N ALA A 358 -24.73 -11.74 15.32
CA ALA A 358 -24.60 -11.00 16.57
C ALA A 358 -23.44 -10.01 16.54
N TRP A 359 -22.25 -10.47 16.16
CA TRP A 359 -21.10 -9.57 16.14
C TRP A 359 -21.16 -8.55 15.00
N LEU A 360 -21.79 -8.86 13.86
CA LEU A 360 -22.04 -7.88 12.80
C LEU A 360 -22.90 -6.71 13.30
N ARG A 361 -23.90 -7.01 14.16
CA ARG A 361 -24.70 -5.95 14.81
C ARG A 361 -23.86 -5.09 15.76
N ILE A 362 -22.93 -5.70 16.51
CA ILE A 362 -22.03 -4.97 17.42
C ILE A 362 -21.11 -4.04 16.61
N CYS A 363 -20.60 -4.51 15.48
CA CYS A 363 -19.68 -3.73 14.62
C CYS A 363 -20.39 -2.68 13.74
N ARG A 364 -21.71 -2.58 13.79
CA ARG A 364 -22.51 -1.79 12.85
C ARG A 364 -22.02 -0.35 12.69
N GLU A 365 -21.81 0.35 13.79
CA GLU A 365 -21.38 1.75 13.76
C GLU A 365 -19.97 1.91 13.18
N ASP A 366 -19.07 0.97 13.50
CA ASP A 366 -17.69 0.99 12.99
C ASP A 366 -17.64 0.71 11.49
N ILE A 367 -18.47 -0.21 11.01
CA ILE A 367 -18.59 -0.52 9.57
C ILE A 367 -19.08 0.72 8.80
N ILE A 368 -20.14 1.37 9.29
CA ILE A 368 -20.68 2.58 8.66
C ILE A 368 -19.64 3.70 8.68
N HIS A 369 -19.00 3.93 9.82
CA HIS A 369 -17.95 4.93 9.97
C HIS A 369 -16.83 4.70 8.97
N ASN A 370 -16.27 3.49 8.89
CA ASN A 370 -15.15 3.14 8.03
C ASN A 370 -15.48 3.38 6.56
N GLN A 371 -16.65 2.92 6.09
CA GLN A 371 -17.05 3.13 4.70
C GLN A 371 -17.23 4.62 4.39
N GLN A 372 -17.91 5.38 5.26
CA GLN A 372 -18.10 6.82 5.07
C GLN A 372 -16.78 7.57 5.10
N HIS A 373 -15.90 7.21 6.04
CA HIS A 373 -14.57 7.79 6.15
C HIS A 373 -13.73 7.52 4.91
N PHE A 374 -13.77 6.28 4.36
CA PHE A 374 -13.07 5.95 3.12
C PHE A 374 -13.61 6.75 1.92
N LEU A 375 -14.92 6.93 1.82
CA LEU A 375 -15.55 7.64 0.69
C LEU A 375 -15.41 9.16 0.76
N ALA A 376 -15.05 9.72 1.92
CA ALA A 376 -14.80 11.15 2.06
C ALA A 376 -13.54 11.58 1.28
N THR A 377 -13.47 12.88 0.92
CA THR A 377 -12.25 13.43 0.28
C THR A 377 -11.02 13.23 1.16
N LYS A 378 -9.87 13.00 0.53
CA LYS A 378 -8.58 12.80 1.19
C LYS A 378 -7.69 14.05 1.16
N ARG A 379 -8.26 15.23 0.97
CA ARG A 379 -7.51 16.47 0.95
C ARG A 379 -6.65 16.68 2.21
N ASP A 380 -7.14 16.22 3.36
CA ASP A 380 -6.40 16.32 4.63
C ASP A 380 -5.12 15.45 4.64
N ARG A 381 -5.08 14.34 3.89
CA ARG A 381 -3.86 13.54 3.72
C ARG A 381 -2.78 14.35 3.00
N LEU A 382 -3.19 15.05 1.94
CA LEU A 382 -2.28 15.92 1.16
C LEU A 382 -1.80 17.12 1.97
N ASN A 383 -2.67 17.73 2.78
CA ASN A 383 -2.26 18.78 3.72
C ASN A 383 -1.18 18.26 4.69
N THR A 384 -1.43 17.08 5.30
CA THR A 384 -0.48 16.45 6.23
C THR A 384 0.86 16.15 5.56
N LEU A 385 0.84 15.61 4.33
CA LEU A 385 2.08 15.35 3.59
C LEU A 385 2.83 16.65 3.31
N TYR A 386 2.11 17.65 2.80
CA TYR A 386 2.68 18.98 2.49
C TYR A 386 3.38 19.59 3.72
N ASP A 387 2.71 19.57 4.88
CA ASP A 387 3.27 20.10 6.13
C ASP A 387 4.51 19.30 6.58
N LYS A 388 4.49 17.97 6.44
CA LYS A 388 5.66 17.12 6.74
C LYS A 388 6.85 17.49 5.86
N LEU A 389 6.65 17.64 4.54
CA LEU A 389 7.72 17.99 3.60
C LEU A 389 8.30 19.36 3.89
N LEU A 390 7.44 20.38 4.17
CA LEU A 390 7.90 21.70 4.58
C LEU A 390 8.68 21.68 5.90
N HIS A 391 8.23 20.87 6.87
CA HIS A 391 8.95 20.73 8.14
C HIS A 391 10.34 20.14 7.93
N GLN A 392 10.48 19.13 7.09
CA GLN A 392 11.77 18.55 6.72
C GLN A 392 12.69 19.60 6.09
N LEU A 393 12.20 20.41 5.15
CA LEU A 393 12.98 21.49 4.54
C LEU A 393 13.42 22.58 5.54
N ALA A 394 12.59 22.87 6.56
CA ALA A 394 12.92 23.91 7.54
C ALA A 394 13.95 23.43 8.61
N THR A 395 14.19 22.13 8.69
CA THR A 395 15.13 21.50 9.66
C THR A 395 16.46 21.12 9.01
N THR A 396 16.60 21.34 7.71
CA THR A 396 17.83 21.27 6.92
C THR A 396 18.52 22.62 6.86
#